data_77f4f6a9be1cfdc0120e8a0470d00e30
#
_entry.id   77f4f6a9be1cfdc0120e8a0470d00e30
#
_cell.length_a   1.000
_cell.length_b   1.000
_cell.length_c   1.000
_cell.angle_alpha   90.00
_cell.angle_beta   90.00
_cell.angle_gamma   90.00
#
_symmetry.space_group_name_H-M   'P 1'
#
loop_
_entity.id
_entity.type
_entity.pdbx_description
1 polymer ?
#
loop_
_entity_poly.entity_id
_entity_poly.type
_entity_poly.pdbx_seq_one_letter_code
_entity_poly.pdbx_strand_id
1 'polypeptide(L)'
;AGGTLGLREGAANLEVRARDGFWRPIRVDDRMIANLPIMLDFTPPTLEVLASTRYLSRGGGALVAMRAKGAARVGVNVGDLFFPGFPAGAPDTGLHAVLYALPWNLAPNAPVTATAQDEAGNAVSRALAVDIRARKFPMDTIEVSEQFLASKMPELLPERGQIAPDQLLAAFLTVNRDKRKEAEEMKKKLAQKSKPAPLFEGAFIQPRNTKVFSNFAETRTYRYQGKDVDT
;
A
#
# COMPACT_ATOMS: atom_id res chain seq x y z
N ALA A 1 19.85 -16.39 -9.45
CA ALA A 1 20.66 -15.85 -10.55
C ALA A 1 22.17 -16.14 -10.39
N GLY A 2 22.72 -16.12 -9.17
CA GLY A 2 24.15 -16.34 -8.92
C GLY A 2 24.66 -17.76 -9.26
N GLY A 3 23.84 -18.78 -9.06
CA GLY A 3 24.20 -20.17 -9.33
C GLY A 3 24.49 -20.49 -10.80
N THR A 4 23.89 -19.73 -11.73
CA THR A 4 24.07 -19.91 -13.18
C THR A 4 25.41 -19.35 -13.67
N LEU A 5 26.03 -18.45 -12.93
CA LEU A 5 27.30 -17.80 -13.28
C LEU A 5 28.49 -18.35 -12.49
N GLY A 6 28.28 -19.33 -11.60
CA GLY A 6 29.36 -19.90 -10.76
C GLY A 6 29.94 -18.92 -9.74
N LEU A 7 29.22 -17.83 -9.42
CA LEU A 7 29.65 -16.83 -8.46
C LEU A 7 29.52 -17.38 -7.02
N ARG A 8 30.47 -17.01 -6.16
CA ARG A 8 30.46 -17.35 -4.73
C ARG A 8 30.07 -16.12 -3.90
N GLU A 9 29.45 -16.36 -2.77
CA GLU A 9 29.17 -15.31 -1.78
C GLU A 9 30.47 -14.70 -1.25
N GLY A 10 30.40 -13.41 -0.92
CA GLY A 10 31.51 -12.67 -0.32
C GLY A 10 31.90 -11.43 -1.12
N ALA A 11 33.04 -10.88 -0.75
CA ALA A 11 33.58 -9.69 -1.39
C ALA A 11 34.01 -9.99 -2.85
N ALA A 12 33.63 -9.13 -3.76
CA ALA A 12 33.97 -9.20 -5.18
C ALA A 12 34.24 -7.81 -5.74
N ASN A 13 34.87 -7.74 -6.92
CA ASN A 13 35.06 -6.49 -7.64
C ASN A 13 34.29 -6.53 -8.97
N LEU A 14 33.46 -5.53 -9.18
CA LEU A 14 32.82 -5.30 -10.47
C LEU A 14 33.72 -4.41 -11.33
N GLU A 15 34.36 -5.01 -12.32
CA GLU A 15 35.14 -4.27 -13.28
C GLU A 15 34.33 -3.96 -14.54
N VAL A 16 34.20 -2.69 -14.86
CA VAL A 16 33.60 -2.23 -16.13
C VAL A 16 34.71 -1.82 -17.07
N ARG A 17 34.78 -2.51 -18.19
CA ARG A 17 35.75 -2.23 -19.26
C ARG A 17 35.00 -1.82 -20.52
N ALA A 18 35.47 -0.77 -21.20
CA ALA A 18 34.93 -0.39 -22.50
C ALA A 18 36.01 -0.47 -23.58
N ARG A 19 35.55 -0.90 -24.73
CA ARG A 19 36.36 -1.00 -25.93
C ARG A 19 35.66 -0.24 -27.05
N ASP A 20 36.37 0.66 -27.71
CA ASP A 20 35.85 1.28 -28.92
C ASP A 20 35.97 0.33 -30.12
N GLY A 21 35.03 0.45 -31.08
CA GLY A 21 35.03 -0.33 -32.32
C GLY A 21 35.89 0.26 -33.43
N PHE A 22 36.67 1.34 -33.19
CA PHE A 22 37.48 1.98 -34.19
C PHE A 22 38.76 1.17 -34.48
N TRP A 23 39.07 0.97 -35.76
CA TRP A 23 40.34 0.40 -36.19
C TRP A 23 41.44 1.43 -35.96
N ARG A 24 42.42 1.10 -35.09
CA ARG A 24 43.62 1.89 -34.83
C ARG A 24 44.86 1.01 -35.06
N PRO A 25 45.91 1.52 -35.71
CA PRO A 25 47.13 0.73 -35.95
C PRO A 25 47.87 0.35 -34.66
N ILE A 26 47.66 1.10 -33.56
CA ILE A 26 48.18 0.75 -32.24
C ILE A 26 46.97 0.65 -31.33
N ARG A 27 46.61 -0.58 -30.91
CA ARG A 27 45.55 -0.80 -29.89
C ARG A 27 46.11 -0.47 -28.52
N VAL A 28 45.51 0.54 -27.86
CA VAL A 28 45.63 0.70 -26.43
C VAL A 28 44.61 -0.25 -25.81
N ASP A 29 45.10 -1.10 -24.90
CA ASP A 29 44.26 -2.12 -24.20
C ASP A 29 42.92 -1.62 -23.72
N ASP A 30 41.98 -2.55 -23.54
CA ASP A 30 40.63 -2.29 -22.98
C ASP A 30 40.74 -1.39 -21.76
N ARG A 31 40.21 -0.19 -21.88
CA ARG A 31 40.32 0.80 -20.81
C ARG A 31 39.34 0.43 -19.67
N MET A 32 39.89 0.14 -18.52
CA MET A 32 39.06 0.03 -17.30
C MET A 32 38.39 1.39 -17.03
N ILE A 33 37.05 1.42 -17.02
CA ILE A 33 36.26 2.61 -16.76
C ILE A 33 35.92 2.72 -15.26
N ALA A 34 35.60 1.60 -14.62
CA ALA A 34 35.29 1.55 -13.22
C ALA A 34 35.71 0.21 -12.62
N ASN A 35 36.13 0.26 -11.35
CA ASN A 35 36.32 -0.90 -10.48
C ASN A 35 35.61 -0.60 -9.17
N LEU A 36 34.52 -1.32 -8.91
CA LEU A 36 33.63 -1.11 -7.78
C LEU A 36 33.68 -2.33 -6.86
N PRO A 37 34.07 -2.16 -5.59
CA PRO A 37 33.93 -3.23 -4.64
C PRO A 37 32.45 -3.49 -4.35
N ILE A 38 32.04 -4.75 -4.43
CA ILE A 38 30.67 -5.19 -4.16
C ILE A 38 30.68 -6.36 -3.18
N MET A 39 29.57 -6.56 -2.48
CA MET A 39 29.33 -7.75 -1.68
C MET A 39 28.27 -8.59 -2.39
N LEU A 40 28.61 -9.85 -2.67
CA LEU A 40 27.67 -10.83 -3.22
C LEU A 40 27.04 -11.60 -2.06
N ASP A 41 25.73 -11.54 -1.97
CA ASP A 41 24.92 -12.26 -1.00
C ASP A 41 23.77 -12.95 -1.74
N PHE A 42 23.66 -14.26 -1.60
CA PHE A 42 22.62 -15.09 -2.22
C PHE A 42 21.80 -15.84 -1.18
N THR A 43 22.12 -15.66 0.11
CA THR A 43 21.46 -16.34 1.21
C THR A 43 20.22 -15.56 1.67
N PRO A 44 18.99 -16.07 1.44
CA PRO A 44 17.80 -15.37 1.85
C PRO A 44 17.68 -15.31 3.39
N PRO A 45 17.00 -14.28 3.93
CA PRO A 45 16.74 -14.17 5.36
C PRO A 45 15.87 -15.32 5.84
N THR A 46 15.89 -15.57 7.15
CA THR A 46 14.98 -16.55 7.77
C THR A 46 13.65 -15.90 8.12
N LEU A 47 12.54 -16.64 7.97
CA LEU A 47 11.20 -16.18 8.31
C LEU A 47 10.39 -17.30 8.95
N GLU A 48 9.92 -17.04 10.18
CA GLU A 48 9.03 -17.92 10.95
C GLU A 48 7.76 -17.15 11.33
N VAL A 49 6.59 -17.70 11.03
CA VAL A 49 5.30 -17.16 11.48
C VAL A 49 4.97 -17.77 12.82
N LEU A 50 4.91 -16.95 13.87
CA LEU A 50 4.67 -17.39 15.25
C LEU A 50 3.17 -17.44 15.56
N ALA A 51 2.44 -16.42 15.13
CA ALA A 51 0.99 -16.32 15.33
C ALA A 51 0.37 -15.47 14.23
N SER A 52 -0.83 -15.80 13.80
CA SER A 52 -1.58 -15.01 12.83
C SER A 52 -3.07 -15.06 13.10
N THR A 53 -3.77 -13.99 12.76
CA THR A 53 -5.24 -13.96 12.76
C THR A 53 -5.74 -14.86 11.64
N ARG A 54 -6.50 -15.90 11.99
CA ARG A 54 -7.00 -16.90 11.03
C ARG A 54 -8.28 -16.48 10.33
N TYR A 55 -9.27 -16.00 11.09
CA TYR A 55 -10.59 -15.69 10.56
C TYR A 55 -10.74 -14.20 10.30
N LEU A 56 -10.93 -13.83 9.06
CA LEU A 56 -11.02 -12.45 8.63
C LEU A 56 -12.19 -12.24 7.68
N SER A 57 -12.79 -11.06 7.74
CA SER A 57 -13.75 -10.63 6.71
C SER A 57 -13.08 -9.62 5.78
N ARG A 58 -13.55 -9.52 4.55
CA ARG A 58 -13.16 -8.39 3.68
C ARG A 58 -13.45 -7.06 4.38
N GLY A 59 -12.52 -6.12 4.27
CA GLY A 59 -12.56 -4.85 5.01
C GLY A 59 -12.15 -4.96 6.48
N GLY A 60 -11.72 -6.12 6.95
CA GLY A 60 -11.24 -6.34 8.31
C GLY A 60 -9.74 -6.19 8.46
N GLY A 61 -9.30 -5.88 9.67
CA GLY A 61 -7.89 -5.82 10.06
C GLY A 61 -7.42 -7.11 10.75
N ALA A 62 -6.14 -7.36 10.67
CA ALA A 62 -5.48 -8.54 11.22
C ALA A 62 -4.10 -8.22 11.79
N LEU A 63 -3.61 -9.11 12.63
CA LEU A 63 -2.27 -9.06 13.20
C LEU A 63 -1.56 -10.38 12.89
N VAL A 64 -0.28 -10.28 12.54
CA VAL A 64 0.64 -11.42 12.52
C VAL A 64 1.89 -11.07 13.33
N ALA A 65 2.33 -12.02 14.14
CA ALA A 65 3.63 -11.99 14.80
C ALA A 65 4.56 -12.96 14.08
N MET A 66 5.76 -12.49 13.73
CA MET A 66 6.75 -13.29 13.01
C MET A 66 8.15 -13.00 13.51
N ARG A 67 9.03 -13.97 13.35
CA ARG A 67 10.46 -13.82 13.60
C ARG A 67 11.20 -13.82 12.26
N ALA A 68 11.99 -12.78 12.01
CA ALA A 68 12.84 -12.67 10.84
C ALA A 68 14.27 -12.31 11.27
N LYS A 69 15.27 -12.99 10.70
CA LYS A 69 16.69 -12.69 10.95
C LYS A 69 17.38 -12.47 9.61
N GLY A 70 18.27 -11.48 9.55
CA GLY A 70 18.97 -11.10 8.33
C GLY A 70 18.10 -10.32 7.34
N ALA A 71 16.91 -9.84 7.76
CA ALA A 71 16.00 -9.10 6.88
C ALA A 71 16.10 -7.60 7.11
N ALA A 72 16.17 -6.84 6.02
CA ALA A 72 16.05 -5.38 6.00
C ALA A 72 14.59 -4.94 5.88
N ARG A 73 13.74 -5.77 5.26
CA ARG A 73 12.31 -5.49 5.08
C ARG A 73 11.48 -6.71 5.44
N VAL A 74 10.53 -6.51 6.35
CA VAL A 74 9.61 -7.55 6.83
C VAL A 74 8.18 -7.03 6.69
N GLY A 75 7.23 -7.89 6.31
CA GLY A 75 5.83 -7.47 6.20
C GLY A 75 4.90 -8.55 5.69
N VAL A 76 3.68 -8.13 5.35
CA VAL A 76 2.64 -8.97 4.76
C VAL A 76 2.20 -8.40 3.42
N ASN A 77 2.12 -9.23 2.41
CA ASN A 77 1.48 -8.91 1.15
C ASN A 77 0.04 -9.44 1.15
N VAL A 78 -0.90 -8.60 0.72
CA VAL A 78 -2.30 -8.93 0.47
C VAL A 78 -2.61 -8.56 -0.97
N GLY A 79 -2.58 -9.52 -1.88
CA GLY A 79 -2.52 -9.23 -3.31
C GLY A 79 -1.31 -8.35 -3.61
N ASP A 80 -1.55 -7.19 -4.23
CA ASP A 80 -0.50 -6.22 -4.60
C ASP A 80 -0.15 -5.22 -3.47
N LEU A 81 -0.83 -5.28 -2.33
CA LEU A 81 -0.59 -4.37 -1.22
C LEU A 81 0.44 -4.94 -0.25
N PHE A 82 1.40 -4.11 0.13
CA PHE A 82 2.40 -4.45 1.15
C PHE A 82 2.13 -3.70 2.46
N PHE A 83 2.08 -4.45 3.56
CA PHE A 83 1.95 -3.94 4.92
C PHE A 83 3.26 -4.16 5.67
N PRO A 84 3.96 -3.09 6.07
CA PRO A 84 5.24 -3.21 6.74
C PRO A 84 5.09 -3.78 8.15
N GLY A 85 6.07 -4.56 8.55
CA GLY A 85 6.23 -5.04 9.92
C GLY A 85 7.10 -4.09 10.74
N PHE A 86 6.79 -4.01 12.02
CA PHE A 86 7.54 -3.21 12.99
C PHE A 86 8.18 -4.10 14.03
N PRO A 87 9.41 -3.79 14.45
CA PRO A 87 10.07 -4.52 15.55
C PRO A 87 9.17 -4.58 16.79
N ALA A 88 9.06 -5.74 17.40
CA ALA A 88 8.29 -5.99 18.60
C ALA A 88 9.16 -6.72 19.63
N GLY A 89 9.23 -6.20 20.85
CA GLY A 89 10.10 -6.75 21.89
C GLY A 89 11.54 -6.23 21.83
N ALA A 90 12.48 -7.00 22.41
CA ALA A 90 13.89 -6.60 22.45
C ALA A 90 14.52 -6.64 21.04
N PRO A 91 15.48 -5.74 20.73
CA PRO A 91 16.06 -5.61 19.39
C PRO A 91 16.62 -6.91 18.80
N ASP A 92 17.24 -7.75 19.62
CA ASP A 92 17.96 -8.96 19.18
C ASP A 92 17.04 -10.16 18.91
N THR A 93 15.75 -10.05 19.19
CA THR A 93 14.81 -11.17 19.05
C THR A 93 14.45 -11.47 17.60
N GLY A 94 14.61 -10.49 16.69
CA GLY A 94 14.12 -10.55 15.33
C GLY A 94 12.59 -10.63 15.25
N LEU A 95 11.89 -10.29 16.37
CA LEU A 95 10.44 -10.33 16.44
C LEU A 95 9.84 -9.11 15.77
N HIS A 96 8.85 -9.34 14.91
CA HIS A 96 8.09 -8.30 14.21
C HIS A 96 6.59 -8.52 14.39
N ALA A 97 5.88 -7.42 14.54
CA ALA A 97 4.41 -7.38 14.47
C ALA A 97 3.97 -6.67 13.20
N VAL A 98 3.03 -7.25 12.46
CA VAL A 98 2.46 -6.65 11.26
C VAL A 98 0.96 -6.50 11.44
N LEU A 99 0.48 -5.26 11.43
CA LEU A 99 -0.93 -4.95 11.28
C LEU A 99 -1.23 -4.84 9.79
N TYR A 100 -2.15 -5.65 9.30
CA TYR A 100 -2.56 -5.62 7.90
C TYR A 100 -4.08 -5.63 7.77
N ALA A 101 -4.59 -5.26 6.62
CA ALA A 101 -6.02 -5.24 6.35
C ALA A 101 -6.34 -5.95 5.04
N LEU A 102 -7.50 -6.59 5.00
CA LEU A 102 -8.05 -7.11 3.75
C LEU A 102 -8.87 -6.00 3.08
N PRO A 103 -8.54 -5.57 1.86
CA PRO A 103 -9.39 -4.65 1.11
C PRO A 103 -10.83 -5.14 1.02
N TRP A 104 -11.79 -4.24 1.08
CA TRP A 104 -13.22 -4.59 0.99
C TRP A 104 -13.59 -5.25 -0.34
N ASN A 105 -12.88 -4.90 -1.41
CA ASN A 105 -13.00 -5.43 -2.78
C ASN A 105 -11.98 -6.52 -3.11
N LEU A 106 -11.29 -7.09 -2.11
CA LEU A 106 -10.29 -8.14 -2.32
C LEU A 106 -10.92 -9.34 -3.04
N ALA A 107 -10.21 -9.86 -4.05
CA ALA A 107 -10.59 -11.09 -4.72
C ALA A 107 -10.63 -12.26 -3.70
N PRO A 108 -11.59 -13.19 -3.82
CA PRO A 108 -11.76 -14.28 -2.86
C PRO A 108 -10.50 -15.14 -2.66
N ASN A 109 -9.71 -15.30 -3.70
CA ASN A 109 -8.52 -16.14 -3.73
C ASN A 109 -7.21 -15.35 -3.69
N ALA A 110 -7.27 -14.07 -3.32
CA ALA A 110 -6.05 -13.26 -3.24
C ALA A 110 -5.10 -13.84 -2.19
N PRO A 111 -3.82 -14.04 -2.54
CA PRO A 111 -2.85 -14.58 -1.60
C PRO A 111 -2.57 -13.58 -0.47
N VAL A 112 -2.45 -14.12 0.75
CA VAL A 112 -1.95 -13.39 1.90
C VAL A 112 -0.65 -14.06 2.33
N THR A 113 0.46 -13.34 2.23
CA THR A 113 1.79 -13.92 2.45
C THR A 113 2.63 -13.07 3.39
N ALA A 114 3.24 -13.69 4.39
CA ALA A 114 4.32 -13.09 5.14
C ALA A 114 5.60 -13.10 4.31
N THR A 115 6.36 -12.03 4.31
CA THR A 115 7.59 -11.90 3.52
C THR A 115 8.69 -11.22 4.32
N ALA A 116 9.92 -11.64 4.06
CA ALA A 116 11.13 -11.01 4.55
C ALA A 116 12.14 -10.90 3.41
N GLN A 117 12.82 -9.78 3.31
CA GLN A 117 13.81 -9.48 2.28
C GLN A 117 15.04 -8.83 2.93
N ASP A 118 16.23 -9.22 2.52
CA ASP A 118 17.49 -8.61 2.95
C ASP A 118 17.89 -7.39 2.10
N GLU A 119 19.04 -6.80 2.38
CA GLU A 119 19.57 -5.65 1.63
C GLU A 119 20.03 -6.03 0.22
N ALA A 120 20.44 -7.28 0.01
CA ALA A 120 20.86 -7.79 -1.31
C ALA A 120 19.66 -8.11 -2.23
N GLY A 121 18.43 -8.09 -1.70
CA GLY A 121 17.19 -8.38 -2.43
C GLY A 121 16.77 -9.84 -2.38
N ASN A 122 17.50 -10.72 -1.65
CA ASN A 122 17.04 -12.09 -1.43
C ASN A 122 15.79 -12.08 -0.57
N ALA A 123 14.80 -12.87 -0.93
CA ALA A 123 13.50 -12.86 -0.26
C ALA A 123 13.02 -14.26 0.08
N VAL A 124 12.31 -14.35 1.19
CA VAL A 124 11.56 -15.54 1.60
C VAL A 124 10.11 -15.16 1.86
N SER A 125 9.19 -16.03 1.45
CA SER A 125 7.75 -15.85 1.65
C SER A 125 7.10 -17.08 2.26
N ARG A 126 6.07 -16.87 3.09
CA ARG A 126 5.25 -17.91 3.71
C ARG A 126 3.78 -17.55 3.55
N ALA A 127 2.98 -18.46 2.99
CA ALA A 127 1.54 -18.27 2.93
C ALA A 127 0.95 -18.25 4.34
N LEU A 128 0.07 -17.29 4.61
CA LEU A 128 -0.70 -17.23 5.84
C LEU A 128 -2.00 -18.01 5.67
N ALA A 129 -2.33 -18.87 6.63
CA ALA A 129 -3.57 -19.61 6.65
C ALA A 129 -4.72 -18.69 7.09
N VAL A 130 -5.25 -17.89 6.19
CA VAL A 130 -6.35 -16.95 6.42
C VAL A 130 -7.63 -17.50 5.82
N ASP A 131 -8.66 -17.63 6.65
CA ASP A 131 -10.01 -17.95 6.23
C ASP A 131 -10.80 -16.65 5.99
N ILE A 132 -10.97 -16.29 4.71
CA ILE A 132 -11.59 -15.03 4.31
C ILE A 132 -13.10 -15.23 4.20
N ARG A 133 -13.84 -14.69 5.20
CA ARG A 133 -15.29 -14.73 5.23
C ARG A 133 -15.90 -13.69 4.30
N ALA A 134 -16.91 -14.11 3.55
CA ALA A 134 -17.70 -13.20 2.74
C ALA A 134 -18.41 -12.17 3.63
N ARG A 135 -18.38 -10.90 3.20
CA ARG A 135 -19.12 -9.80 3.84
C ARG A 135 -19.86 -9.01 2.78
N LYS A 136 -21.14 -8.75 3.04
CA LYS A 136 -21.94 -7.82 2.24
C LYS A 136 -21.74 -6.40 2.80
N PHE A 137 -21.54 -5.45 1.92
CA PHE A 137 -21.45 -4.04 2.27
C PHE A 137 -22.76 -3.33 1.91
N PRO A 138 -23.18 -2.33 2.67
CA PRO A 138 -24.40 -1.58 2.40
C PRO A 138 -24.34 -0.88 1.03
N MET A 139 -25.50 -0.78 0.39
CA MET A 139 -25.72 0.01 -0.80
C MET A 139 -26.87 0.96 -0.53
N ASP A 140 -26.74 2.22 -0.90
CA ASP A 140 -27.75 3.24 -0.69
C ASP A 140 -27.90 4.11 -1.94
N THR A 141 -29.12 4.63 -2.16
CA THR A 141 -29.41 5.58 -3.24
C THR A 141 -29.79 6.91 -2.63
N ILE A 142 -29.07 7.95 -2.98
CA ILE A 142 -29.26 9.30 -2.44
C ILE A 142 -29.83 10.19 -3.54
N GLU A 143 -31.06 10.67 -3.32
CA GLU A 143 -31.65 11.71 -4.15
C GLU A 143 -30.99 13.05 -3.85
N VAL A 144 -30.39 13.65 -4.87
CA VAL A 144 -29.74 14.96 -4.78
C VAL A 144 -30.67 16.02 -5.35
N SER A 145 -31.20 16.88 -4.49
CA SER A 145 -32.10 17.95 -4.93
C SER A 145 -31.33 19.16 -5.46
N GLU A 146 -31.96 19.93 -6.36
CA GLU A 146 -31.42 21.19 -6.85
C GLU A 146 -31.16 22.19 -5.72
N GLN A 147 -32.09 22.26 -4.74
CA GLN A 147 -31.93 23.10 -3.56
C GLN A 147 -30.70 22.73 -2.73
N PHE A 148 -30.43 21.42 -2.57
CA PHE A 148 -29.22 20.95 -1.88
C PHE A 148 -27.96 21.37 -2.65
N LEU A 149 -27.94 21.20 -3.96
CA LEU A 149 -26.80 21.57 -4.80
C LEU A 149 -26.56 23.08 -4.75
N ALA A 150 -27.61 23.90 -4.90
CA ALA A 150 -27.51 25.36 -4.85
C ALA A 150 -26.93 25.86 -3.52
N SER A 151 -27.27 25.16 -2.41
CA SER A 151 -26.77 25.51 -1.09
C SER A 151 -25.31 25.04 -0.87
N LYS A 152 -24.98 23.81 -1.30
CA LYS A 152 -23.71 23.16 -0.92
C LYS A 152 -22.56 23.37 -1.91
N MET A 153 -22.83 23.53 -3.20
CA MET A 153 -21.75 23.64 -4.18
C MET A 153 -20.93 24.93 -4.03
N PRO A 154 -21.51 26.12 -3.76
CA PRO A 154 -20.71 27.32 -3.49
C PRO A 154 -19.83 27.20 -2.24
N GLU A 155 -20.30 26.47 -1.21
CA GLU A 155 -19.52 26.20 -0.01
C GLU A 155 -18.28 25.30 -0.28
N LEU A 156 -18.47 24.29 -1.15
CA LEU A 156 -17.43 23.30 -1.46
C LEU A 156 -16.49 23.74 -2.60
N LEU A 157 -16.89 24.72 -3.39
CA LEU A 157 -16.13 25.30 -4.50
C LEU A 157 -16.12 26.84 -4.38
N PRO A 158 -15.55 27.38 -3.29
CA PRO A 158 -15.59 28.81 -3.03
C PRO A 158 -14.94 29.65 -4.15
N GLU A 159 -14.00 29.06 -4.87
CA GLU A 159 -13.32 29.68 -6.01
C GLU A 159 -14.22 29.94 -7.21
N ARG A 160 -15.38 29.30 -7.29
CA ARG A 160 -16.36 29.49 -8.38
C ARG A 160 -17.41 30.56 -8.06
N GLY A 161 -17.49 31.01 -6.80
CA GLY A 161 -18.50 31.96 -6.35
C GLY A 161 -19.93 31.42 -6.48
N GLN A 162 -20.86 32.24 -7.01
CA GLN A 162 -22.21 31.78 -7.29
C GLN A 162 -22.22 30.86 -8.53
N ILE A 163 -22.90 29.71 -8.39
CA ILE A 163 -22.98 28.69 -9.43
C ILE A 163 -24.38 28.77 -10.06
N ALA A 164 -24.44 28.91 -11.36
CA ALA A 164 -25.70 28.97 -12.08
C ALA A 164 -26.47 27.63 -12.01
N PRO A 165 -27.82 27.62 -12.04
CA PRO A 165 -28.59 26.38 -11.86
C PRO A 165 -28.27 25.28 -12.88
N ASP A 166 -27.96 25.59 -14.10
CA ASP A 166 -27.57 24.68 -15.18
C ASP A 166 -26.16 24.06 -14.93
N GLN A 167 -25.34 24.68 -14.09
CA GLN A 167 -23.98 24.22 -13.74
C GLN A 167 -23.92 23.44 -12.43
N LEU A 168 -24.99 23.36 -11.66
CA LEU A 168 -25.00 22.73 -10.33
C LEU A 168 -24.62 21.24 -10.38
N LEU A 169 -25.15 20.49 -11.34
CA LEU A 169 -24.82 19.07 -11.49
C LEU A 169 -23.35 18.89 -11.86
N ALA A 170 -22.81 19.70 -12.76
CA ALA A 170 -21.39 19.64 -13.14
C ALA A 170 -20.48 19.98 -11.94
N ALA A 171 -20.87 20.97 -11.14
CA ALA A 171 -20.16 21.31 -9.89
C ALA A 171 -20.19 20.14 -8.90
N PHE A 172 -21.31 19.48 -8.71
CA PHE A 172 -21.43 18.30 -7.88
C PHE A 172 -20.50 17.16 -8.35
N LEU A 173 -20.48 16.86 -9.64
CA LEU A 173 -19.61 15.83 -10.21
C LEU A 173 -18.12 16.17 -10.01
N THR A 174 -17.74 17.45 -10.16
CA THR A 174 -16.38 17.92 -9.83
C THR A 174 -16.02 17.60 -8.36
N VAL A 175 -16.91 17.95 -7.43
CA VAL A 175 -16.66 17.66 -6.00
C VAL A 175 -16.63 16.16 -5.74
N ASN A 176 -17.60 15.41 -6.25
CA ASN A 176 -17.77 14.01 -5.93
C ASN A 176 -16.72 13.09 -6.58
N ARG A 177 -16.12 13.50 -7.68
CA ARG A 177 -15.08 12.74 -8.41
C ARG A 177 -13.70 13.34 -8.19
N ASP A 178 -13.49 14.56 -8.67
CA ASP A 178 -12.15 15.14 -8.75
C ASP A 178 -11.61 15.51 -7.36
N LYS A 179 -12.39 16.25 -6.57
CA LYS A 179 -11.97 16.65 -5.21
C LYS A 179 -11.84 15.46 -4.26
N ARG A 180 -12.68 14.43 -4.40
CA ARG A 180 -12.49 13.19 -3.64
C ARG A 180 -11.20 12.48 -4.00
N LYS A 181 -10.90 12.36 -5.29
CA LYS A 181 -9.65 11.75 -5.75
C LYS A 181 -8.43 12.50 -5.22
N GLU A 182 -8.42 13.84 -5.33
CA GLU A 182 -7.37 14.68 -4.75
C GLU A 182 -7.19 14.44 -3.24
N ALA A 183 -8.31 14.38 -2.49
CA ALA A 183 -8.29 14.13 -1.05
C ALA A 183 -7.79 12.73 -0.70
N GLU A 184 -8.09 11.71 -1.49
CA GLU A 184 -7.58 10.36 -1.31
C GLU A 184 -6.07 10.27 -1.58
N GLU A 185 -5.60 10.91 -2.64
CA GLU A 185 -4.17 10.98 -2.94
C GLU A 185 -3.39 11.72 -1.85
N MET A 186 -3.97 12.81 -1.31
CA MET A 186 -3.38 13.52 -0.18
C MET A 186 -3.30 12.62 1.07
N LYS A 187 -4.39 11.90 1.40
CA LYS A 187 -4.39 10.94 2.52
C LYS A 187 -3.32 9.87 2.35
N LYS A 188 -3.17 9.31 1.14
CA LYS A 188 -2.10 8.33 0.84
C LYS A 188 -0.70 8.92 1.07
N LYS A 189 -0.44 10.15 0.61
CA LYS A 189 0.83 10.84 0.84
C LYS A 189 1.11 11.10 2.31
N LEU A 190 0.08 11.49 3.08
CA LEU A 190 0.20 11.69 4.52
C LEU A 190 0.46 10.36 5.26
N ALA A 191 -0.21 9.28 4.86
CA ALA A 191 -0.03 7.96 5.45
C ALA A 191 1.41 7.43 5.30
N GLN A 192 2.11 7.78 4.21
CA GLN A 192 3.53 7.43 4.02
C GLN A 192 4.47 8.08 5.06
N LYS A 193 4.03 9.17 5.71
CA LYS A 193 4.78 9.86 6.76
C LYS A 193 4.42 9.38 8.17
N SER A 194 3.66 8.31 8.29
CA SER A 194 3.25 7.75 9.58
C SER A 194 4.47 7.24 10.35
N LYS A 195 4.47 7.44 11.68
CA LYS A 195 5.52 6.92 12.53
C LYS A 195 5.43 5.40 12.63
N PRO A 196 6.56 4.68 12.69
CA PRO A 196 6.59 3.21 12.79
C PRO A 196 6.35 2.73 14.23
N ALA A 197 5.41 3.36 14.93
CA ALA A 197 5.03 3.03 16.30
C ALA A 197 3.58 3.40 16.57
N PRO A 198 2.85 2.65 17.40
CA PRO A 198 1.51 3.05 17.83
C PRO A 198 1.61 4.33 18.66
N LEU A 199 0.77 5.33 18.34
CA LEU A 199 0.69 6.60 19.05
C LEU A 199 -0.59 6.71 19.89
N PHE A 200 -1.29 5.61 20.11
CA PHE A 200 -2.53 5.53 20.85
C PHE A 200 -2.39 4.54 22.01
N GLU A 201 -3.15 4.79 23.06
CA GLU A 201 -3.33 3.90 24.21
C GLU A 201 -4.81 3.56 24.36
N GLY A 202 -5.12 2.29 24.60
CA GLY A 202 -6.50 1.81 24.78
C GLY A 202 -7.30 1.70 23.49
N ALA A 203 -8.60 1.68 23.61
CA ALA A 203 -9.54 1.52 22.51
C ALA A 203 -9.89 2.86 21.83
N PHE A 204 -10.09 2.84 20.52
CA PHE A 204 -10.66 3.98 19.81
C PHE A 204 -12.11 4.19 20.23
N ILE A 205 -12.45 5.41 20.59
CA ILE A 205 -13.80 5.81 20.96
C ILE A 205 -14.35 6.81 19.95
N GLN A 206 -15.64 6.72 19.69
CA GLN A 206 -16.31 7.73 18.88
C GLN A 206 -16.36 9.06 19.63
N PRO A 207 -16.10 10.21 18.96
CA PRO A 207 -16.28 11.53 19.57
C PRO A 207 -17.69 11.70 20.14
N ARG A 208 -17.79 12.37 21.29
CA ARG A 208 -19.10 12.63 21.94
C ARG A 208 -19.99 13.47 21.03
N ASN A 209 -21.29 13.25 21.10
CA ASN A 209 -22.33 13.98 20.35
C ASN A 209 -22.17 13.87 18.80
N THR A 210 -21.57 12.79 18.31
CA THR A 210 -21.45 12.52 16.86
C THR A 210 -22.39 11.40 16.44
N LYS A 211 -22.86 11.48 15.18
CA LYS A 211 -23.70 10.47 14.54
C LYS A 211 -22.94 9.88 13.34
N VAL A 212 -23.00 8.58 13.19
CA VAL A 212 -22.48 7.91 11.99
C VAL A 212 -23.51 8.05 10.87
N PHE A 213 -23.14 8.73 9.79
CA PHE A 213 -23.99 8.94 8.62
C PHE A 213 -23.68 8.00 7.45
N SER A 214 -22.56 7.30 7.50
CA SER A 214 -22.20 6.32 6.48
C SER A 214 -21.47 5.13 7.09
N ASN A 215 -21.69 3.98 6.51
CA ASN A 215 -21.02 2.76 6.93
C ASN A 215 -19.70 2.56 6.16
N PHE A 216 -18.83 1.70 6.70
CA PHE A 216 -17.60 1.32 6.01
C PHE A 216 -17.92 0.60 4.70
N ALA A 217 -17.25 1.02 3.62
CA ALA A 217 -17.40 0.49 2.26
C ALA A 217 -18.86 0.51 1.72
N GLU A 218 -19.66 1.48 2.18
CA GLU A 218 -20.99 1.72 1.65
C GLU A 218 -20.89 2.29 0.24
N THR A 219 -21.56 1.64 -0.70
CA THR A 219 -21.69 2.14 -2.08
C THR A 219 -22.90 3.05 -2.16
N ARG A 220 -22.72 4.26 -2.68
CA ARG A 220 -23.79 5.27 -2.82
C ARG A 220 -23.99 5.63 -4.26
N THR A 221 -25.18 5.32 -4.77
CA THR A 221 -25.63 5.79 -6.06
C THR A 221 -26.33 7.15 -5.88
N TYR A 222 -25.86 8.17 -6.58
CA TYR A 222 -26.46 9.50 -6.54
C TYR A 222 -27.43 9.68 -7.69
N ARG A 223 -28.64 10.11 -7.36
CA ARG A 223 -29.70 10.33 -8.34
C ARG A 223 -30.11 11.80 -8.36
N TYR A 224 -30.16 12.37 -9.56
CA TYR A 224 -30.59 13.74 -9.79
C TYR A 224 -31.68 13.77 -10.86
N GLN A 225 -32.84 14.38 -10.54
CA GLN A 225 -33.99 14.42 -11.43
C GLN A 225 -34.40 13.03 -11.98
N GLY A 226 -34.38 12.02 -11.10
CA GLY A 226 -34.78 10.65 -11.44
C GLY A 226 -33.73 9.84 -12.26
N LYS A 227 -32.55 10.39 -12.52
CA LYS A 227 -31.45 9.70 -13.26
C LYS A 227 -30.25 9.48 -12.35
N ASP A 228 -29.66 8.30 -12.44
CA ASP A 228 -28.42 8.00 -11.75
C ASP A 228 -27.27 8.79 -12.42
N VAL A 229 -26.57 9.61 -11.65
CA VAL A 229 -25.55 10.55 -12.15
C VAL A 229 -24.14 10.19 -11.68
N ASP A 230 -24.00 9.45 -10.58
CA ASP A 230 -22.72 8.99 -10.05
C ASP A 230 -22.90 7.80 -9.08
N THR A 231 -21.80 7.05 -8.83
CA THR A 231 -21.76 5.93 -7.85
C THR A 231 -20.44 5.89 -7.12
#